data_37498e9235621c7e92fdc33ecea228ad
#
_entry.id   37498e9235621c7e92fdc33ecea228ad
#
_cell.length_a   1.000
_cell.length_b   1.000
_cell.length_c   1.000
_cell.angle_alpha   90.00
_cell.angle_beta   90.00
_cell.angle_gamma   90.00
#
_symmetry.space_group_name_H-M   'P 1'
#
loop_
_entity.id
_entity.type
_entity.pdbx_description
1 polymer ?
#
loop_
_entity_poly.entity_id
_entity_poly.type
_entity_poly.pdbx_seq_one_letter_code
_entity_poly.pdbx_strand_id
1 'polypeptide(L)'
;MKENAIYIKTGDIVEDARKIIERARSNAVRSVDFCRVQMYWNLGKRILEEEQEGKERADYGSYIIKNLAVQLEAEYGSGFSERQLKFCRQFYRVYPIGNALRSQLNWMQYRLLIQISDPYKREYYELESVNNCWTGRETERQINSQLYERLLLSNDKETLLPKEYQLYLPTSEELVKEINEAKQIAEETKNEGDDL
;
A
#
# COMPACT_ATOMS: atom_id res chain seq x y z
N MET A 1 34.01 14.51 0.02
CA MET A 1 33.27 13.53 0.85
C MET A 1 32.36 14.32 1.78
N LYS A 2 31.03 14.37 1.54
CA LYS A 2 30.09 14.98 2.49
C LYS A 2 29.95 13.99 3.64
N GLU A 3 30.47 14.33 4.83
CA GLU A 3 30.17 13.62 6.05
C GLU A 3 28.65 13.54 6.21
N ASN A 4 28.14 12.32 6.25
CA ASN A 4 26.77 12.05 6.65
C ASN A 4 26.66 12.34 8.16
N ALA A 5 26.52 13.59 8.54
CA ALA A 5 26.35 13.98 9.92
C ALA A 5 25.09 13.29 10.48
N ILE A 6 25.32 12.32 11.35
CA ILE A 6 24.25 11.51 11.98
C ILE A 6 23.36 12.39 12.87
N TYR A 7 23.83 13.56 13.26
CA TYR A 7 23.10 14.54 14.09
C TYR A 7 23.55 15.98 13.82
N ILE A 8 22.75 16.94 14.20
CA ILE A 8 23.11 18.38 14.21
C ILE A 8 23.61 18.71 15.61
N LYS A 9 24.85 19.15 15.72
CA LYS A 9 25.47 19.54 16.99
C LYS A 9 24.76 20.76 17.57
N THR A 10 24.21 20.64 18.80
CA THR A 10 23.45 21.74 19.46
C THR A 10 24.26 22.51 20.50
N GLY A 11 25.36 21.98 20.98
CA GLY A 11 26.15 22.55 22.07
C GLY A 11 25.88 21.91 23.44
N ASP A 12 24.77 21.19 23.60
CA ASP A 12 24.49 20.34 24.75
C ASP A 12 24.81 18.88 24.41
N ILE A 13 25.88 18.36 24.97
CA ILE A 13 26.36 16.99 24.72
C ILE A 13 25.33 15.94 25.14
N VAL A 14 24.55 16.20 26.18
CA VAL A 14 23.53 15.22 26.66
C VAL A 14 22.36 15.16 25.70
N GLU A 15 21.92 16.31 25.19
CA GLU A 15 20.88 16.37 24.18
C GLU A 15 21.33 15.73 22.86
N ASP A 16 22.55 16.01 22.42
CA ASP A 16 23.14 15.41 21.23
C ASP A 16 23.24 13.89 21.38
N ALA A 17 23.71 13.40 22.52
CA ALA A 17 23.79 11.97 22.80
C ALA A 17 22.40 11.28 22.79
N ARG A 18 21.39 11.92 23.38
CA ARG A 18 19.99 11.42 23.32
C ARG A 18 19.50 11.29 21.88
N LYS A 19 19.68 12.31 21.07
CA LYS A 19 19.28 12.30 19.64
C LYS A 19 19.97 11.19 18.85
N ILE A 20 21.25 10.98 19.11
CA ILE A 20 22.03 9.88 18.48
C ILE A 20 21.43 8.52 18.85
N ILE A 21 21.17 8.29 20.15
CA ILE A 21 20.62 7.03 20.64
C ILE A 21 19.21 6.78 20.08
N GLU A 22 18.35 7.78 20.12
CA GLU A 22 16.97 7.68 19.63
C GLU A 22 16.93 7.41 18.12
N ARG A 23 17.79 8.09 17.34
CA ARG A 23 17.92 7.84 15.91
C ARG A 23 18.40 6.42 15.61
N ALA A 24 19.41 5.94 16.35
CA ALA A 24 19.90 4.57 16.18
C ALA A 24 18.81 3.52 16.48
N ARG A 25 18.06 3.71 17.57
CA ARG A 25 16.93 2.84 17.94
C ARG A 25 15.83 2.87 16.86
N SER A 26 15.45 4.05 16.40
CA SER A 26 14.45 4.19 15.33
C SER A 26 14.88 3.51 14.04
N ASN A 27 16.13 3.66 13.65
CA ASN A 27 16.69 3.00 12.47
C ASN A 27 16.68 1.48 12.61
N ALA A 28 17.02 0.95 13.79
CA ALA A 28 16.99 -0.49 14.05
C ALA A 28 15.57 -1.05 13.90
N VAL A 29 14.56 -0.39 14.48
CA VAL A 29 13.15 -0.79 14.35
C VAL A 29 12.71 -0.77 12.88
N ARG A 30 13.01 0.31 12.14
CA ARG A 30 12.68 0.42 10.71
C ARG A 30 13.35 -0.68 9.88
N SER A 31 14.59 -1.02 10.18
CA SER A 31 15.29 -2.09 9.48
C SER A 31 14.62 -3.45 9.69
N VAL A 32 14.21 -3.77 10.92
CA VAL A 32 13.48 -5.00 11.23
C VAL A 32 12.13 -5.02 10.51
N ASP A 33 11.39 -3.91 10.53
CA ASP A 33 10.10 -3.81 9.84
C ASP A 33 10.26 -3.98 8.33
N PHE A 34 11.29 -3.37 7.73
CA PHE A 34 11.54 -3.51 6.29
C PHE A 34 11.97 -4.94 5.91
N CYS A 35 12.82 -5.59 6.71
CA CYS A 35 13.15 -7.00 6.52
C CYS A 35 11.89 -7.89 6.55
N ARG A 36 10.96 -7.60 7.47
CA ARG A 36 9.66 -8.29 7.53
C ARG A 36 8.82 -8.07 6.28
N VAL A 37 8.74 -6.84 5.79
CA VAL A 37 8.04 -6.49 4.54
C VAL A 37 8.64 -7.26 3.37
N GLN A 38 9.97 -7.26 3.22
CA GLN A 38 10.66 -8.00 2.17
C GLN A 38 10.42 -9.51 2.26
N MET A 39 10.42 -10.07 3.46
CA MET A 39 10.10 -11.49 3.70
C MET A 39 8.68 -11.81 3.18
N TYR A 40 7.67 -11.04 3.55
CA TYR A 40 6.29 -11.27 3.11
C TYR A 40 6.11 -11.05 1.60
N TRP A 41 6.84 -10.10 1.02
CA TRP A 41 6.87 -9.90 -0.42
C TRP A 41 7.45 -11.13 -1.15
N ASN A 42 8.59 -11.66 -0.69
CA ASN A 42 9.22 -12.85 -1.26
C ASN A 42 8.34 -14.10 -1.10
N LEU A 43 7.67 -14.26 0.04
CA LEU A 43 6.69 -15.33 0.23
C LEU A 43 5.53 -15.21 -0.76
N GLY A 44 5.02 -14.00 -0.95
CA GLY A 44 3.96 -13.73 -1.93
C GLY A 44 4.38 -14.05 -3.35
N LYS A 45 5.61 -13.68 -3.71
CA LYS A 45 6.24 -14.01 -4.99
C LYS A 45 6.29 -15.52 -5.21
N ARG A 46 6.87 -16.25 -4.25
CA ARG A 46 7.03 -17.71 -4.37
C ARG A 46 5.69 -18.44 -4.43
N ILE A 47 4.70 -17.99 -3.67
CA ILE A 47 3.35 -18.56 -3.73
C ILE A 47 2.75 -18.37 -5.14
N LEU A 48 2.89 -17.18 -5.72
CA LEU A 48 2.32 -16.88 -7.03
C LEU A 48 3.03 -17.66 -8.15
N GLU A 49 4.35 -17.81 -8.07
CA GLU A 49 5.14 -18.63 -9.00
C GLU A 49 4.65 -20.09 -8.98
N GLU A 50 4.46 -20.67 -7.80
CA GLU A 50 3.96 -22.03 -7.66
C GLU A 50 2.54 -22.19 -8.20
N GLU A 51 1.65 -21.23 -7.95
CA GLU A 51 0.30 -21.20 -8.53
C GLU A 51 0.32 -21.16 -10.06
N GLN A 52 1.31 -20.47 -10.64
CA GLN A 52 1.44 -20.36 -12.10
C GLN A 52 1.98 -21.64 -12.74
N GLU A 53 2.88 -22.35 -12.08
CA GLU A 53 3.40 -23.64 -12.53
C GLU A 53 2.32 -24.74 -12.49
N GLY A 54 1.36 -24.63 -11.55
CA GLY A 54 0.26 -25.58 -11.36
C GLY A 54 -1.06 -25.23 -12.07
N LYS A 55 -1.04 -24.41 -13.11
CA LYS A 55 -2.23 -23.80 -13.78
C LYS A 55 -3.31 -24.76 -14.27
N GLU A 56 -3.04 -26.03 -14.41
CA GLU A 56 -4.01 -27.01 -14.92
C GLU A 56 -5.10 -27.44 -13.90
N ARG A 57 -5.01 -26.97 -12.64
CA ARG A 57 -5.97 -27.32 -11.56
C ARG A 57 -6.47 -26.09 -10.84
N ALA A 58 -7.74 -25.74 -11.03
CA ALA A 58 -8.38 -24.54 -10.44
C ALA A 58 -8.29 -24.47 -8.90
N ASP A 59 -8.25 -25.60 -8.20
CA ASP A 59 -8.18 -25.69 -6.74
C ASP A 59 -6.74 -25.70 -6.18
N TYR A 60 -5.74 -25.78 -7.06
CA TYR A 60 -4.34 -25.96 -6.65
C TYR A 60 -3.82 -24.80 -5.81
N GLY A 61 -4.15 -23.56 -6.17
CA GLY A 61 -3.69 -22.39 -5.43
C GLY A 61 -4.22 -22.30 -3.99
N SER A 62 -5.47 -22.69 -3.76
CA SER A 62 -6.04 -22.76 -2.41
C SER A 62 -5.41 -23.88 -1.59
N TYR A 63 -5.12 -25.01 -2.21
CA TYR A 63 -4.45 -26.13 -1.57
C TYR A 63 -3.01 -25.80 -1.15
N ILE A 64 -2.25 -25.12 -2.02
CA ILE A 64 -0.87 -24.68 -1.73
C ILE A 64 -0.84 -23.82 -0.46
N ILE A 65 -1.65 -22.77 -0.42
CA ILE A 65 -1.65 -21.82 0.71
C ILE A 65 -2.05 -22.53 2.00
N LYS A 66 -3.05 -23.41 1.95
CA LYS A 66 -3.51 -24.15 3.12
C LYS A 66 -2.45 -25.12 3.64
N ASN A 67 -1.82 -25.88 2.75
CA ASN A 67 -0.75 -26.81 3.12
C ASN A 67 0.48 -26.07 3.66
N LEU A 68 0.89 -24.99 3.01
CA LEU A 68 2.00 -24.16 3.44
C LEU A 68 1.73 -23.53 4.81
N ALA A 69 0.50 -23.07 5.08
CA ALA A 69 0.11 -22.54 6.38
C ALA A 69 0.25 -23.58 7.49
N VAL A 70 -0.24 -24.79 7.28
CA VAL A 70 -0.15 -25.86 8.29
C VAL A 70 1.31 -26.12 8.71
N GLN A 71 2.23 -26.16 7.74
CA GLN A 71 3.64 -26.43 8.00
C GLN A 71 4.33 -25.22 8.67
N LEU A 72 4.17 -24.03 8.10
CA LEU A 72 4.85 -22.83 8.61
C LEU A 72 4.30 -22.35 9.95
N GLU A 73 3.00 -22.50 10.19
CA GLU A 73 2.39 -22.09 11.45
C GLU A 73 2.83 -23.00 12.62
N ALA A 74 3.03 -24.30 12.34
CA ALA A 74 3.56 -25.24 13.30
C ALA A 74 5.03 -24.95 13.67
N GLU A 75 5.84 -24.45 12.72
CA GLU A 75 7.26 -24.21 12.91
C GLU A 75 7.56 -22.78 13.39
N TYR A 76 6.88 -21.79 12.82
CA TYR A 76 7.17 -20.35 13.05
C TYR A 76 6.04 -19.57 13.75
N GLY A 77 4.93 -20.23 14.05
CA GLY A 77 3.80 -19.64 14.78
C GLY A 77 2.78 -18.91 13.88
N SER A 78 1.78 -18.29 14.53
CA SER A 78 0.57 -17.69 13.91
C SER A 78 0.83 -16.56 12.90
N GLY A 79 2.06 -16.06 12.82
CA GLY A 79 2.47 -15.09 11.80
C GLY A 79 2.44 -15.62 10.37
N PHE A 80 2.24 -16.94 10.17
CA PHE A 80 2.22 -17.61 8.87
C PHE A 80 0.90 -18.33 8.59
N SER A 81 -0.20 -17.90 9.23
CA SER A 81 -1.52 -18.43 9.00
C SER A 81 -1.98 -18.32 7.54
N GLU A 82 -2.96 -19.14 7.15
CA GLU A 82 -3.54 -19.10 5.79
C GLU A 82 -3.97 -17.67 5.37
N ARG A 83 -4.57 -16.93 6.30
CA ARG A 83 -4.96 -15.53 6.08
C ARG A 83 -3.74 -14.65 5.79
N GLN A 84 -2.67 -14.82 6.54
CA GLN A 84 -1.43 -14.05 6.35
C GLN A 84 -0.78 -14.37 5.01
N LEU A 85 -0.71 -15.64 4.60
CA LEU A 85 -0.15 -16.04 3.31
C LEU A 85 -0.99 -15.54 2.13
N LYS A 86 -2.32 -15.45 2.28
CA LYS A 86 -3.19 -14.80 1.29
C LYS A 86 -2.86 -13.31 1.14
N PHE A 87 -2.58 -12.61 2.24
CA PHE A 87 -2.11 -11.22 2.18
C PHE A 87 -0.73 -11.10 1.52
N CYS A 88 0.20 -12.00 1.79
CA CYS A 88 1.50 -12.02 1.11
C CYS A 88 1.35 -12.17 -0.41
N ARG A 89 0.51 -13.11 -0.86
CA ARG A 89 0.19 -13.31 -2.28
C ARG A 89 -0.41 -12.07 -2.92
N GLN A 90 -1.40 -11.44 -2.24
CA GLN A 90 -2.01 -10.20 -2.71
C GLN A 90 -1.00 -9.06 -2.75
N PHE A 91 -0.11 -8.98 -1.77
CA PHE A 91 0.94 -7.98 -1.71
C PHE A 91 1.84 -8.02 -2.94
N TYR A 92 2.32 -9.19 -3.31
CA TYR A 92 3.13 -9.33 -4.53
C TYR A 92 2.34 -9.00 -5.80
N ARG A 93 1.05 -9.33 -5.87
CA ARG A 93 0.20 -8.97 -7.02
C ARG A 93 0.03 -7.46 -7.20
N VAL A 94 -0.08 -6.74 -6.09
CA VAL A 94 -0.25 -5.28 -6.09
C VAL A 94 1.07 -4.55 -6.29
N TYR A 95 2.16 -5.09 -5.75
CA TYR A 95 3.51 -4.52 -5.81
C TYR A 95 4.49 -5.53 -6.45
N PRO A 96 4.42 -5.77 -7.76
CA PRO A 96 5.27 -6.79 -8.41
C PRO A 96 6.74 -6.41 -8.49
N ILE A 97 7.08 -5.12 -8.30
CA ILE A 97 8.43 -4.60 -8.36
C ILE A 97 8.96 -4.37 -6.95
N GLY A 98 9.86 -5.26 -6.48
CA GLY A 98 10.41 -5.20 -5.13
C GLY A 98 11.16 -3.90 -4.79
N ASN A 99 11.80 -3.28 -5.77
CA ASN A 99 12.51 -2.00 -5.60
C ASN A 99 11.56 -0.80 -5.40
N ALA A 100 10.27 -0.95 -5.69
CA ALA A 100 9.26 0.07 -5.43
C ALA A 100 8.78 0.08 -3.97
N LEU A 101 9.17 -0.93 -3.17
CA LEU A 101 8.78 -0.99 -1.77
C LEU A 101 9.48 0.10 -0.95
N ARG A 102 8.69 0.90 -0.25
CA ARG A 102 9.20 2.00 0.57
C ARG A 102 9.63 1.49 1.94
N SER A 103 10.89 1.72 2.28
CA SER A 103 11.47 1.30 3.58
C SER A 103 10.87 2.04 4.79
N GLN A 104 10.14 3.11 4.56
CA GLN A 104 9.45 3.90 5.58
C GLN A 104 8.12 3.29 6.02
N LEU A 105 7.55 2.37 5.22
CA LEU A 105 6.28 1.74 5.52
C LEU A 105 6.47 0.36 6.17
N ASN A 106 5.69 0.09 7.19
CA ASN A 106 5.66 -1.20 7.86
C ASN A 106 4.60 -2.14 7.26
N TRP A 107 4.60 -3.40 7.69
CA TRP A 107 3.67 -4.40 7.21
C TRP A 107 2.19 -4.07 7.45
N MET A 108 1.86 -3.43 8.57
CA MET A 108 0.48 -3.03 8.85
C MET A 108 -0.04 -2.03 7.81
N GLN A 109 0.78 -1.07 7.42
CA GLN A 109 0.44 -0.09 6.38
C GLN A 109 0.26 -0.77 5.02
N TYR A 110 1.18 -1.64 4.61
CA TYR A 110 1.03 -2.40 3.36
C TYR A 110 -0.24 -3.25 3.34
N ARG A 111 -0.61 -3.88 4.47
CA ARG A 111 -1.88 -4.63 4.57
C ARG A 111 -3.13 -3.80 4.34
N LEU A 112 -3.10 -2.53 4.71
CA LEU A 112 -4.19 -1.59 4.44
C LEU A 112 -4.17 -1.17 2.97
N LEU A 113 -3.01 -0.81 2.45
CA LEU A 113 -2.84 -0.31 1.09
C LEU A 113 -3.22 -1.36 0.02
N ILE A 114 -2.87 -2.63 0.21
CA ILE A 114 -3.24 -3.70 -0.75
C ILE A 114 -4.74 -3.99 -0.83
N GLN A 115 -5.53 -3.49 0.10
CA GLN A 115 -6.99 -3.61 0.07
C GLN A 115 -7.66 -2.50 -0.74
N ILE A 116 -6.93 -1.46 -1.09
CA ILE A 116 -7.41 -0.36 -1.93
C ILE A 116 -7.28 -0.80 -3.39
N SER A 117 -8.41 -0.97 -4.07
CA SER A 117 -8.46 -1.40 -5.46
C SER A 117 -7.98 -0.32 -6.43
N ASP A 118 -8.36 0.93 -6.21
CA ASP A 118 -7.94 2.08 -7.00
C ASP A 118 -6.44 2.35 -6.82
N PRO A 119 -5.63 2.27 -7.89
CA PRO A 119 -4.18 2.49 -7.81
C PRO A 119 -3.81 3.92 -7.43
N TYR A 120 -4.55 4.93 -7.88
CA TYR A 120 -4.28 6.35 -7.56
C TYR A 120 -4.58 6.65 -6.09
N LYS A 121 -5.71 6.18 -5.59
CA LYS A 121 -6.06 6.27 -4.18
C LYS A 121 -5.03 5.56 -3.30
N ARG A 122 -4.55 4.40 -3.71
CA ARG A 122 -3.52 3.64 -2.99
C ARG A 122 -2.21 4.40 -2.94
N GLU A 123 -1.74 4.91 -4.08
CA GLU A 123 -0.52 5.71 -4.18
C GLU A 123 -0.60 6.98 -3.32
N TYR A 124 -1.74 7.67 -3.33
CA TYR A 124 -2.00 8.81 -2.45
C TYR A 124 -1.76 8.45 -0.98
N TYR A 125 -2.44 7.43 -0.45
CA TYR A 125 -2.25 7.03 0.94
C TYR A 125 -0.84 6.51 1.24
N GLU A 126 -0.18 5.89 0.28
CA GLU A 126 1.21 5.47 0.40
C GLU A 126 2.14 6.67 0.59
N LEU A 127 2.05 7.68 -0.27
CA LEU A 127 2.88 8.88 -0.20
C LEU A 127 2.55 9.73 1.03
N GLU A 128 1.27 9.93 1.34
CA GLU A 128 0.87 10.66 2.55
C GLU A 128 1.36 9.98 3.83
N SER A 129 1.33 8.64 3.87
CA SER A 129 1.85 7.89 5.01
C SER A 129 3.35 8.10 5.21
N VAL A 130 4.12 8.22 4.11
CA VAL A 130 5.56 8.51 4.16
C VAL A 130 5.82 9.97 4.53
N ASN A 131 5.17 10.91 3.84
CA ASN A 131 5.41 12.34 3.99
C ASN A 131 5.05 12.85 5.39
N ASN A 132 3.96 12.34 5.95
CA ASN A 132 3.49 12.72 7.28
C ASN A 132 3.94 11.76 8.38
N CYS A 133 4.80 10.78 8.06
CA CYS A 133 5.27 9.77 9.01
C CYS A 133 4.12 9.08 9.77
N TRP A 134 3.01 8.77 9.09
CA TRP A 134 1.86 8.14 9.72
C TRP A 134 2.20 6.76 10.28
N THR A 135 1.66 6.47 11.44
CA THR A 135 1.61 5.10 11.97
C THR A 135 0.57 4.27 11.23
N GLY A 136 0.63 2.94 11.36
CA GLY A 136 -0.40 2.08 10.77
C GLY A 136 -1.82 2.43 11.22
N ARG A 137 -2.01 2.86 12.48
CA ARG A 137 -3.31 3.30 13.01
C ARG A 137 -3.76 4.62 12.40
N GLU A 138 -2.84 5.54 12.15
CA GLU A 138 -3.16 6.81 11.50
C GLU A 138 -3.50 6.58 10.03
N THR A 139 -2.75 5.76 9.33
CA THR A 139 -3.07 5.36 7.95
C THR A 139 -4.48 4.76 7.88
N GLU A 140 -4.82 3.83 8.77
CA GLU A 140 -6.16 3.23 8.85
C GLU A 140 -7.24 4.28 9.11
N ARG A 141 -7.02 5.20 10.04
CA ARG A 141 -7.95 6.30 10.34
C ARG A 141 -8.18 7.18 9.13
N GLN A 142 -7.13 7.55 8.40
CA GLN A 142 -7.24 8.43 7.24
C GLN A 142 -7.98 7.73 6.08
N ILE A 143 -7.72 6.44 5.85
CA ILE A 143 -8.46 5.64 4.88
C ILE A 143 -9.95 5.57 5.25
N ASN A 144 -10.26 5.24 6.51
CA ASN A 144 -11.64 5.11 6.99
C ASN A 144 -12.40 6.45 7.00
N SER A 145 -11.69 7.57 7.18
CA SER A 145 -12.28 8.92 7.10
C SER A 145 -12.46 9.41 5.67
N GLN A 146 -12.11 8.58 4.67
CA GLN A 146 -12.22 8.91 3.25
C GLN A 146 -11.51 10.24 2.91
N LEU A 147 -10.26 10.41 3.42
CA LEU A 147 -9.51 11.65 3.21
C LEU A 147 -9.32 11.95 1.73
N TYR A 148 -8.98 10.95 0.92
CA TYR A 148 -8.78 11.07 -0.52
C TYR A 148 -10.05 11.59 -1.20
N GLU A 149 -11.20 10.97 -0.94
CA GLU A 149 -12.48 11.36 -1.52
C GLU A 149 -12.90 12.78 -1.11
N ARG A 150 -12.68 13.14 0.17
CA ARG A 150 -12.98 14.49 0.64
C ARG A 150 -12.12 15.55 -0.04
N LEU A 151 -10.84 15.25 -0.30
CA LEU A 151 -9.95 16.15 -1.05
C LEU A 151 -10.39 16.30 -2.51
N LEU A 152 -10.84 15.22 -3.14
CA LEU A 152 -11.37 15.28 -4.50
C LEU A 152 -12.63 16.13 -4.61
N LEU A 153 -13.46 16.14 -3.57
CA LEU A 153 -14.70 16.92 -3.52
C LEU A 153 -14.49 18.37 -3.08
N SER A 154 -13.32 18.69 -2.48
CA SER A 154 -13.03 20.06 -2.07
C SER A 154 -12.74 20.95 -3.28
N ASN A 155 -13.21 22.21 -3.23
CA ASN A 155 -12.93 23.20 -4.28
C ASN A 155 -11.44 23.64 -4.28
N ASP A 156 -10.69 23.29 -3.25
CA ASP A 156 -9.26 23.66 -3.07
C ASP A 156 -8.30 22.59 -3.59
N LYS A 157 -8.67 21.86 -4.64
CA LYS A 157 -7.86 20.77 -5.21
C LYS A 157 -6.41 21.16 -5.52
N GLU A 158 -6.21 22.39 -6.00
CA GLU A 158 -4.89 22.90 -6.36
C GLU A 158 -3.97 23.15 -5.14
N THR A 159 -4.56 23.40 -3.98
CA THR A 159 -3.81 23.78 -2.76
C THR A 159 -3.54 22.57 -1.86
N LEU A 160 -4.39 21.54 -1.91
CA LEU A 160 -4.38 20.41 -0.97
C LEU A 160 -3.74 19.15 -1.52
N LEU A 161 -3.64 19.02 -2.84
CA LEU A 161 -3.00 17.86 -3.47
C LEU A 161 -1.60 18.23 -3.94
N PRO A 162 -0.57 17.42 -3.65
CA PRO A 162 0.76 17.59 -4.23
C PRO A 162 0.68 17.67 -5.76
N LYS A 163 1.53 18.50 -6.38
CA LYS A 163 1.54 18.70 -7.85
C LYS A 163 1.66 17.38 -8.63
N GLU A 164 2.28 16.37 -8.05
CA GLU A 164 2.42 15.03 -8.62
C GLU A 164 1.07 14.33 -8.82
N TYR A 165 0.06 14.61 -7.98
CA TYR A 165 -1.30 14.06 -8.12
C TYR A 165 -2.19 14.88 -9.04
N GLN A 166 -1.92 16.17 -9.20
CA GLN A 166 -2.67 17.04 -10.11
C GLN A 166 -2.53 16.58 -11.57
N LEU A 167 -1.41 15.94 -11.91
CA LEU A 167 -1.14 15.38 -13.26
C LEU A 167 -1.99 14.15 -13.60
N TYR A 168 -2.52 13.44 -12.59
CA TYR A 168 -3.27 12.20 -12.77
C TYR A 168 -4.76 12.35 -12.45
N LEU A 169 -5.18 13.51 -11.96
CA LEU A 169 -6.60 13.78 -11.71
C LEU A 169 -7.20 14.37 -12.98
N PRO A 170 -8.30 13.78 -13.49
CA PRO A 170 -9.03 14.40 -14.55
C PRO A 170 -9.50 15.80 -14.13
N THR A 171 -9.39 16.73 -15.02
CA THR A 171 -9.93 18.10 -14.80
C THR A 171 -11.42 18.02 -14.53
N SER A 172 -11.98 19.05 -13.88
CA SER A 172 -13.43 19.12 -13.69
C SER A 172 -14.23 19.01 -15.00
N GLU A 173 -13.64 19.46 -16.10
CA GLU A 173 -14.23 19.37 -17.45
C GLU A 173 -14.17 17.94 -18.01
N GLU A 174 -13.07 17.22 -17.80
CA GLU A 174 -12.93 15.82 -18.18
C GLU A 174 -13.85 14.91 -17.34
N LEU A 175 -13.97 15.16 -16.03
CA LEU A 175 -14.92 14.44 -15.17
C LEU A 175 -16.39 14.66 -15.60
N VAL A 176 -16.76 15.88 -15.92
CA VAL A 176 -18.11 16.19 -16.44
C VAL A 176 -18.34 15.51 -17.78
N LYS A 177 -17.33 15.44 -18.65
CA LYS A 177 -17.40 14.74 -19.92
C LYS A 177 -17.58 13.23 -19.74
N GLU A 178 -16.77 12.59 -18.89
CA GLU A 178 -16.89 11.16 -18.59
C GLU A 178 -18.24 10.82 -17.94
N ILE A 179 -18.73 11.66 -17.02
CA ILE A 179 -20.06 11.48 -16.41
C ILE A 179 -21.18 11.60 -17.45
N ASN A 180 -21.06 12.53 -18.37
CA ASN A 180 -22.07 12.70 -19.43
C ASN A 180 -22.02 11.56 -20.46
N GLU A 181 -20.84 11.08 -20.83
CA GLU A 181 -20.66 9.91 -21.69
C GLU A 181 -21.22 8.64 -21.02
N ALA A 182 -20.95 8.44 -19.73
CA ALA A 182 -21.51 7.32 -18.97
C ALA A 182 -23.06 7.39 -18.86
N LYS A 183 -23.62 8.59 -18.73
CA LYS A 183 -25.09 8.78 -18.75
C LYS A 183 -25.72 8.48 -20.13
N GLN A 184 -25.09 8.90 -21.22
CA GLN A 184 -25.55 8.59 -22.55
C GLN A 184 -25.54 7.09 -22.82
N ILE A 185 -24.48 6.38 -22.47
CA ILE A 185 -24.40 4.92 -22.59
C ILE A 185 -25.50 4.23 -21.77
N ALA A 186 -25.78 4.73 -20.56
CA ALA A 186 -26.83 4.18 -19.70
C ALA A 186 -28.24 4.46 -20.21
N GLU A 187 -28.46 5.57 -20.94
CA GLU A 187 -29.71 5.90 -21.59
C GLU A 187 -29.95 5.10 -22.89
N GLU A 188 -28.89 4.89 -23.67
CA GLU A 188 -28.93 4.06 -24.88
C GLU A 188 -29.23 2.59 -24.55
N THR A 189 -28.56 2.03 -23.49
CA THR A 189 -28.87 0.66 -23.03
C THR A 189 -30.25 0.48 -22.43
N LYS A 190 -30.91 1.55 -21.95
CA LYS A 190 -32.30 1.49 -21.51
C LYS A 190 -33.29 1.47 -22.67
N ASN A 191 -33.00 2.21 -23.74
CA ASN A 191 -33.88 2.29 -24.90
C ASN A 191 -33.83 1.00 -25.76
N GLU A 192 -32.71 0.26 -25.75
CA GLU A 192 -32.63 -1.04 -26.43
C GLU A 192 -33.34 -2.19 -25.68
N GLY A 193 -33.64 -1.98 -24.38
CA GLY A 193 -34.33 -2.99 -23.53
C GLY A 193 -35.85 -2.91 -23.56
N ASP A 194 -36.43 -1.84 -24.06
CA ASP A 194 -37.90 -1.65 -24.13
C ASP A 194 -38.52 -2.04 -25.48
N ASP A 195 -37.74 -2.48 -26.48
CA ASP A 195 -38.19 -2.92 -27.81
C ASP A 195 -38.19 -4.45 -27.99
N LEU A 196 -38.21 -5.22 -26.92
CA LEU A 196 -38.37 -6.69 -26.89
C LEU A 196 -39.52 -7.06 -25.94
#